data_a396306de23a90023aba0f4b1b8b9495
#
_entry.id   a396306de23a90023aba0f4b1b8b9495
#
_cell.length_a   1.000
_cell.length_b   1.000
_cell.length_c   1.000
_cell.angle_alpha   90.00
_cell.angle_beta   90.00
_cell.angle_gamma   90.00
#
_symmetry.space_group_name_H-M   'P 1'
#
loop_
_entity.id
_entity.type
_entity.pdbx_description
1 polymer ?
#
loop_
_entity_poly.entity_id
_entity_poly.type
_entity_poly.pdbx_seq_one_letter_code
_entity_poly.pdbx_strand_id
1 'polypeptide(L)'
;MGAALGTGARLALPPGRACGALRHWAPSAPARACHSKPGPARPVPLKKRGYDVTRNPHLNKGMAFTLEERLQLGIHGLIPPCFLSQDVQLLRIMRYYEKQQSDLDKYIILMTLQDRNEKLFYRVLTSDVEKFMPIVYTPTVGLACQHYGLTFRRPRGLFITIHDKGHLATMLNSWPEDNIKAVVVTDGERILGLGDLGCYGMGIPVGKLALYTACGGVNPQQCLPVLLDVGTNNEELLRDPLYIGLKHQRVRGKEYDDLLDEFMQAVTDKFGINCLIQFEDFANANAFRLLNKYRNKYCMFNDDIQGTASVAVAGILAALRITKNKLSNHVFVFQGAGEAAMGIAHLLVMALEKEGVPKAEATRKIWMVDSKGLIVKGRSHLNHEKEMFAQDHPEVNSLEEVVRLVKPTAIIGVAAIAGAFTEQILRDMASFHERPIIFALSNPTSKAECTAEKCYRVTEGRGIFASGSPFKSVTLEDGKTFIPGQGNNAYVFPGVALGVIAGGIRHIPDEIFLLTAEQIAQEVSEQHLSQGRLYPPLSTIRDVSLRIAIKVLDYAYKHNLASCYPEPENKEAFIRSLIYTPDYDSFTLDSYSWPKEAMNFQTV
;
A
#
# COMPACT_ATOMS: atom_id res chain seq x y z
N MET A 1 56.52 13.03 48.79
CA MET A 1 57.75 13.12 47.99
C MET A 1 57.29 13.18 46.56
N GLY A 2 57.20 14.26 45.93
CA GLY A 2 58.13 15.33 45.62
C GLY A 2 58.13 15.41 44.13
N ALA A 3 57.47 16.38 43.59
CA ALA A 3 57.94 17.60 42.87
C ALA A 3 58.44 17.29 41.43
N ALA A 4 58.33 18.04 40.40
CA ALA A 4 57.87 19.41 40.14
C ALA A 4 57.98 19.69 38.64
N LEU A 5 57.07 20.54 38.08
CA LEU A 5 57.30 21.70 37.25
C LEU A 5 58.20 21.63 35.99
N GLY A 6 57.67 22.19 34.88
CA GLY A 6 58.44 22.78 33.79
C GLY A 6 57.54 23.11 32.59
N THR A 7 56.87 24.26 32.58
CA THR A 7 57.04 25.49 31.76
C THR A 7 57.18 25.22 30.24
N GLY A 8 56.27 25.55 29.36
CA GLY A 8 55.92 26.86 28.88
C GLY A 8 56.74 27.27 27.65
N ALA A 9 56.15 27.23 26.46
CA ALA A 9 56.59 28.10 25.35
C ALA A 9 55.40 28.38 24.41
N ARG A 10 54.93 29.60 24.47
CA ARG A 10 54.12 30.24 23.42
C ARG A 10 55.06 30.58 22.25
N LEU A 11 54.66 30.27 21.06
CA LEU A 11 55.19 30.89 19.86
C LEU A 11 54.08 31.57 19.07
N ALA A 12 54.38 32.83 18.76
CA ALA A 12 53.53 33.85 18.19
C ALA A 12 53.32 33.65 16.68
N LEU A 13 52.15 34.10 16.21
CA LEU A 13 51.82 34.34 14.81
C LEU A 13 52.51 35.64 14.31
N PRO A 14 52.93 35.72 13.05
CA PRO A 14 53.11 36.99 12.37
C PRO A 14 51.88 37.34 11.49
N PRO A 15 51.65 38.66 11.25
CA PRO A 15 50.47 39.17 10.60
C PRO A 15 50.61 39.36 9.09
N GLY A 16 49.48 39.16 8.41
CA GLY A 16 49.07 39.99 7.28
C GLY A 16 49.68 39.76 5.91
N ARG A 17 48.82 39.32 4.96
CA ARG A 17 48.68 40.01 3.68
C ARG A 17 47.31 39.64 3.06
N ALA A 18 46.46 40.66 2.95
CA ALA A 18 45.32 40.66 2.08
C ALA A 18 45.78 40.70 0.62
N CYS A 19 45.23 39.84 -0.21
CA CYS A 19 45.13 40.09 -1.65
C CYS A 19 43.94 39.35 -2.22
N GLY A 20 42.95 40.12 -2.64
CA GLY A 20 41.75 39.63 -3.28
C GLY A 20 42.03 39.00 -4.65
N ALA A 21 41.36 37.91 -4.93
CA ALA A 21 41.12 37.48 -6.29
C ALA A 21 39.68 36.94 -6.35
N LEU A 22 38.80 37.79 -6.85
CA LEU A 22 37.50 37.41 -7.39
C LEU A 22 37.71 36.33 -8.46
N ARG A 23 37.43 35.08 -8.13
CA ARG A 23 37.31 34.04 -9.15
C ARG A 23 35.91 34.16 -9.72
N HIS A 24 35.82 34.59 -10.96
CA HIS A 24 34.64 34.49 -11.79
C HIS A 24 34.12 33.05 -11.79
N TRP A 25 32.88 32.88 -11.36
CA TRP A 25 32.13 31.69 -11.60
C TRP A 25 31.81 31.63 -13.11
N ALA A 26 32.44 30.75 -13.84
CA ALA A 26 32.00 30.37 -15.16
C ALA A 26 30.72 29.54 -15.02
N PRO A 27 29.68 29.80 -15.84
CA PRO A 27 28.49 28.98 -15.84
C PRO A 27 28.84 27.57 -16.28
N SER A 28 28.52 26.58 -15.45
CA SER A 28 28.61 25.16 -15.80
C SER A 28 27.82 24.90 -17.10
N ALA A 29 28.45 24.21 -18.04
CA ALA A 29 27.84 23.80 -19.29
C ALA A 29 26.50 23.07 -19.04
N PRO A 30 25.48 23.25 -19.89
CA PRO A 30 24.21 22.57 -19.74
C PRO A 30 24.43 21.07 -19.81
N ALA A 31 23.91 20.34 -18.79
CA ALA A 31 23.88 18.89 -18.80
C ALA A 31 23.17 18.42 -20.10
N ARG A 32 23.91 17.69 -20.93
CA ARG A 32 23.35 17.09 -22.15
C ARG A 32 22.17 16.20 -21.75
N ALA A 33 20.97 16.58 -22.18
CA ALA A 33 19.81 15.73 -22.14
C ALA A 33 20.11 14.42 -22.91
N CYS A 34 20.23 13.32 -22.17
CA CYS A 34 20.37 11.99 -22.77
C CYS A 34 18.97 11.49 -23.18
N HIS A 35 18.49 11.96 -24.35
CA HIS A 35 17.41 11.28 -25.06
C HIS A 35 18.04 10.19 -25.95
N SER A 36 18.36 9.05 -25.33
CA SER A 36 18.62 7.82 -26.08
C SER A 36 17.44 6.88 -25.89
N LYS A 37 16.90 6.36 -27.01
CA LYS A 37 16.02 5.18 -27.02
C LYS A 37 16.61 4.14 -26.06
N PRO A 38 15.79 3.36 -25.31
CA PRO A 38 16.33 2.30 -24.49
C PRO A 38 17.09 1.33 -25.41
N GLY A 39 18.39 1.45 -25.41
CA GLY A 39 19.29 0.48 -26.02
C GLY A 39 19.25 -0.81 -25.19
N PRO A 40 19.74 -1.93 -25.73
CA PRO A 40 19.82 -3.18 -24.98
C PRO A 40 20.49 -2.88 -23.63
N ALA A 41 19.91 -3.40 -22.55
CA ALA A 41 20.36 -3.18 -21.18
C ALA A 41 21.88 -3.39 -21.11
N ARG A 42 22.62 -2.35 -20.68
CA ARG A 42 24.07 -2.49 -20.52
C ARG A 42 24.33 -3.50 -19.41
N PRO A 43 25.27 -4.46 -19.61
CA PRO A 43 25.63 -5.39 -18.56
C PRO A 43 26.04 -4.62 -17.30
N VAL A 44 25.45 -4.98 -16.16
CA VAL A 44 25.80 -4.38 -14.88
C VAL A 44 26.97 -5.17 -14.31
N PRO A 45 28.18 -4.58 -14.18
CA PRO A 45 29.31 -5.28 -13.59
C PRO A 45 29.04 -5.54 -12.11
N LEU A 46 28.92 -6.82 -11.73
CA LEU A 46 28.77 -7.21 -10.34
C LEU A 46 30.11 -7.07 -9.60
N LYS A 47 30.10 -6.31 -8.51
CA LYS A 47 31.23 -6.25 -7.56
C LYS A 47 31.38 -7.53 -6.74
N LYS A 48 30.28 -8.28 -6.54
CA LYS A 48 30.25 -9.55 -5.77
C LYS A 48 30.47 -10.75 -6.72
N ARG A 49 31.20 -11.76 -6.26
CA ARG A 49 31.51 -12.99 -6.99
C ARG A 49 31.40 -14.20 -6.07
N GLY A 50 31.32 -15.37 -6.66
CA GLY A 50 31.31 -16.64 -5.94
C GLY A 50 30.00 -16.91 -5.19
N TYR A 51 30.10 -17.63 -4.09
CA TYR A 51 28.96 -18.12 -3.31
C TYR A 51 27.98 -17.04 -2.88
N ASP A 52 28.45 -15.82 -2.57
CA ASP A 52 27.61 -14.68 -2.14
C ASP A 52 26.58 -14.27 -3.19
N VAL A 53 26.88 -14.44 -4.48
CA VAL A 53 25.92 -14.13 -5.56
C VAL A 53 24.70 -15.05 -5.48
N THR A 54 24.89 -16.33 -5.18
CA THR A 54 23.81 -17.31 -5.07
C THR A 54 22.99 -17.14 -3.80
N ARG A 55 23.51 -16.43 -2.80
CA ARG A 55 22.85 -16.16 -1.51
C ARG A 55 22.15 -14.80 -1.45
N ASN A 56 22.43 -13.93 -2.37
CA ASN A 56 21.78 -12.63 -2.46
C ASN A 56 20.48 -12.76 -3.27
N PRO A 57 19.29 -12.57 -2.68
CA PRO A 57 18.01 -12.72 -3.38
C PRO A 57 17.82 -11.73 -4.54
N HIS A 58 18.50 -10.58 -4.51
CA HIS A 58 18.44 -9.56 -5.57
C HIS A 58 19.28 -9.93 -6.79
N LEU A 59 20.28 -10.79 -6.63
CA LEU A 59 21.23 -11.20 -7.69
C LEU A 59 21.02 -12.64 -8.16
N ASN A 60 20.45 -13.47 -7.28
CA ASN A 60 20.31 -14.89 -7.55
C ASN A 60 19.30 -15.15 -8.67
N LYS A 61 19.77 -15.81 -9.76
CA LYS A 61 18.95 -16.28 -10.88
C LYS A 61 18.71 -17.79 -10.81
N GLY A 62 19.24 -18.46 -9.79
CA GLY A 62 19.17 -19.91 -9.67
C GLY A 62 19.77 -20.61 -10.89
N MET A 63 19.03 -21.55 -11.47
CA MET A 63 19.47 -22.30 -12.65
C MET A 63 19.38 -21.51 -13.96
N ALA A 64 18.91 -20.24 -13.94
CA ALA A 64 18.89 -19.36 -15.10
C ALA A 64 20.20 -18.58 -15.31
N PHE A 65 21.19 -18.74 -14.44
CA PHE A 65 22.54 -18.27 -14.77
C PHE A 65 23.04 -19.01 -15.98
N THR A 66 23.43 -18.27 -17.03
CA THR A 66 24.06 -18.87 -18.23
C THR A 66 25.40 -19.49 -17.88
N LEU A 67 25.92 -20.37 -18.72
CA LEU A 67 27.24 -20.96 -18.50
C LEU A 67 28.33 -19.89 -18.41
N GLU A 68 28.27 -18.89 -19.27
CA GLU A 68 29.17 -17.76 -19.25
C GLU A 68 29.14 -16.98 -17.93
N GLU A 69 27.94 -16.64 -17.44
CA GLU A 69 27.78 -16.01 -16.15
C GLU A 69 28.33 -16.87 -15.01
N ARG A 70 28.08 -18.20 -15.04
CA ARG A 70 28.58 -19.12 -14.01
C ARG A 70 30.12 -19.13 -13.93
N LEU A 71 30.77 -19.06 -15.07
CA LEU A 71 32.24 -19.03 -15.17
C LEU A 71 32.78 -17.67 -14.73
N GLN A 72 32.21 -16.56 -15.25
CA GLN A 72 32.66 -15.21 -14.91
C GLN A 72 32.45 -14.88 -13.44
N LEU A 73 31.32 -15.30 -12.85
CA LEU A 73 31.00 -15.05 -11.45
C LEU A 73 31.64 -16.04 -10.48
N GLY A 74 32.29 -17.08 -10.95
CA GLY A 74 32.93 -18.10 -10.11
C GLY A 74 31.91 -18.98 -9.36
N ILE A 75 30.75 -19.23 -9.96
CA ILE A 75 29.66 -20.04 -9.37
C ILE A 75 29.44 -21.35 -10.13
N HIS A 76 30.28 -21.63 -11.11
CA HIS A 76 30.25 -22.92 -11.82
C HIS A 76 30.56 -24.07 -10.86
N GLY A 77 29.70 -25.09 -10.85
CA GLY A 77 29.76 -26.18 -9.88
C GLY A 77 28.98 -25.93 -8.57
N LEU A 78 28.63 -24.70 -8.25
CA LEU A 78 27.72 -24.37 -7.12
C LEU A 78 26.24 -24.51 -7.49
N ILE A 79 25.93 -24.60 -8.76
CA ILE A 79 24.60 -24.69 -9.35
C ILE A 79 24.53 -25.98 -10.17
N PRO A 80 23.37 -26.71 -10.11
CA PRO A 80 23.19 -27.88 -10.98
C PRO A 80 23.45 -27.56 -12.44
N PRO A 81 23.96 -28.50 -13.26
CA PRO A 81 24.48 -28.21 -14.59
C PRO A 81 23.42 -27.73 -15.59
N CYS A 82 22.17 -28.15 -15.43
CA CYS A 82 21.11 -27.79 -16.36
C CYS A 82 20.82 -26.26 -16.30
N PHE A 83 20.60 -25.67 -17.46
CA PHE A 83 20.04 -24.32 -17.59
C PHE A 83 18.51 -24.39 -17.59
N LEU A 84 17.87 -23.58 -16.75
CA LEU A 84 16.42 -23.42 -16.74
C LEU A 84 16.08 -21.93 -16.92
N SER A 85 15.33 -21.62 -17.98
CA SER A 85 14.82 -20.26 -18.17
C SER A 85 13.92 -19.82 -17.01
N GLN A 86 13.71 -18.52 -16.87
CA GLN A 86 12.83 -17.98 -15.84
C GLN A 86 11.40 -18.53 -15.93
N ASP A 87 10.90 -18.77 -17.17
CA ASP A 87 9.55 -19.32 -17.38
C ASP A 87 9.46 -20.79 -16.94
N VAL A 88 10.52 -21.58 -17.14
CA VAL A 88 10.57 -22.96 -16.61
C VAL A 88 10.67 -22.96 -15.09
N GLN A 89 11.40 -22.01 -14.51
CA GLN A 89 11.42 -21.83 -13.05
C GLN A 89 10.05 -21.44 -12.51
N LEU A 90 9.32 -20.53 -13.20
CA LEU A 90 7.93 -20.17 -12.88
C LEU A 90 7.04 -21.41 -12.89
N LEU A 91 7.09 -22.23 -13.96
CA LEU A 91 6.32 -23.47 -14.06
C LEU A 91 6.60 -24.42 -12.88
N ARG A 92 7.88 -24.54 -12.48
CA ARG A 92 8.29 -25.37 -11.34
C ARG A 92 7.68 -24.88 -10.03
N ILE A 93 7.71 -23.55 -9.78
CA ILE A 93 7.08 -22.96 -8.59
C ILE A 93 5.57 -23.20 -8.62
N MET A 94 4.91 -23.00 -9.77
CA MET A 94 3.46 -23.22 -9.92
C MET A 94 3.06 -24.64 -9.58
N ARG A 95 3.77 -25.64 -10.09
CA ARG A 95 3.47 -27.06 -9.78
C ARG A 95 3.63 -27.38 -8.29
N TYR A 96 4.55 -26.73 -7.61
CA TYR A 96 4.74 -26.92 -6.15
C TYR A 96 3.66 -26.18 -5.35
N TYR A 97 3.35 -24.96 -5.75
CA TYR A 97 2.31 -24.12 -5.16
C TYR A 97 0.92 -24.78 -5.24
N GLU A 98 0.58 -25.36 -6.39
CA GLU A 98 -0.73 -26.01 -6.61
C GLU A 98 -0.92 -27.31 -5.81
N LYS A 99 0.15 -27.92 -5.30
CA LYS A 99 0.06 -29.08 -4.42
C LYS A 99 -0.35 -28.71 -2.99
N GLN A 100 -0.25 -27.45 -2.62
CA GLN A 100 -0.59 -27.01 -1.27
C GLN A 100 -2.08 -26.87 -1.09
N GLN A 101 -2.59 -27.41 0.02
CA GLN A 101 -4.01 -27.36 0.37
C GLN A 101 -4.37 -26.03 1.06
N SER A 102 -3.49 -25.52 1.90
CA SER A 102 -3.69 -24.32 2.72
C SER A 102 -3.15 -23.07 2.03
N ASP A 103 -3.89 -21.97 2.09
CA ASP A 103 -3.42 -20.69 1.60
C ASP A 103 -2.25 -20.15 2.43
N LEU A 104 -2.17 -20.52 3.71
CA LEU A 104 -1.02 -20.21 4.56
C LEU A 104 0.26 -20.90 4.06
N ASP A 105 0.18 -22.18 3.67
CA ASP A 105 1.32 -22.89 3.09
C ASP A 105 1.75 -22.27 1.76
N LYS A 106 0.79 -21.85 0.93
CA LYS A 106 1.06 -21.10 -0.31
C LYS A 106 1.76 -19.79 -0.02
N TYR A 107 1.32 -19.05 1.01
CA TYR A 107 1.98 -17.83 1.49
C TYR A 107 3.44 -18.10 1.88
N ILE A 108 3.69 -19.12 2.68
CA ILE A 108 5.05 -19.50 3.14
C ILE A 108 5.96 -19.82 1.95
N ILE A 109 5.44 -20.52 0.94
CA ILE A 109 6.21 -20.81 -0.29
C ILE A 109 6.62 -19.52 -1.00
N LEU A 110 5.69 -18.57 -1.17
CA LEU A 110 5.95 -17.30 -1.83
C LEU A 110 6.95 -16.45 -1.04
N MET A 111 6.82 -16.38 0.28
CA MET A 111 7.78 -15.66 1.13
C MET A 111 9.17 -16.29 1.09
N THR A 112 9.25 -17.63 1.12
CA THR A 112 10.52 -18.35 0.96
C THR A 112 11.15 -18.10 -0.41
N LEU A 113 10.34 -18.00 -1.46
CA LEU A 113 10.81 -17.64 -2.78
C LEU A 113 11.37 -16.21 -2.81
N GLN A 114 10.66 -15.25 -2.20
CA GLN A 114 11.09 -13.86 -2.09
C GLN A 114 12.46 -13.73 -1.40
N ASP A 115 12.67 -14.52 -0.34
CA ASP A 115 13.93 -14.54 0.41
C ASP A 115 15.11 -15.16 -0.35
N ARG A 116 14.84 -15.94 -1.39
CA ARG A 116 15.83 -16.66 -2.19
C ARG A 116 16.07 -16.06 -3.57
N ASN A 117 15.01 -15.64 -4.25
CA ASN A 117 15.06 -15.15 -5.63
C ASN A 117 13.92 -14.12 -5.84
N GLU A 118 14.21 -12.86 -5.56
CA GLU A 118 13.22 -11.79 -5.58
C GLU A 118 12.64 -11.55 -6.98
N LYS A 119 13.45 -11.59 -8.04
CA LYS A 119 12.96 -11.42 -9.41
C LYS A 119 11.99 -12.54 -9.80
N LEU A 120 12.26 -13.78 -9.44
CA LEU A 120 11.34 -14.88 -9.69
C LEU A 120 10.06 -14.75 -8.87
N PHE A 121 10.15 -14.29 -7.63
CA PHE A 121 8.96 -13.99 -6.82
C PHE A 121 8.04 -12.99 -7.52
N TYR A 122 8.56 -11.87 -8.00
CA TYR A 122 7.76 -10.88 -8.73
C TYR A 122 7.31 -11.37 -10.10
N ARG A 123 8.09 -12.22 -10.77
CA ARG A 123 7.65 -12.89 -12.01
C ARG A 123 6.44 -13.78 -11.76
N VAL A 124 6.41 -14.50 -10.63
CA VAL A 124 5.25 -15.28 -10.20
C VAL A 124 4.06 -14.37 -9.93
N LEU A 125 4.20 -13.35 -9.08
CA LEU A 125 3.09 -12.45 -8.73
C LEU A 125 2.49 -11.76 -9.96
N THR A 126 3.33 -11.29 -10.87
CA THR A 126 2.88 -10.54 -12.06
C THR A 126 2.35 -11.43 -13.17
N SER A 127 2.58 -12.75 -13.11
CA SER A 127 2.00 -13.70 -14.07
C SER A 127 0.47 -13.86 -13.91
N ASP A 128 -0.04 -13.69 -12.69
CA ASP A 128 -1.47 -13.75 -12.37
C ASP A 128 -1.75 -13.04 -11.04
N VAL A 129 -1.88 -11.72 -11.09
CA VAL A 129 -2.11 -10.91 -9.87
C VAL A 129 -3.41 -11.29 -9.17
N GLU A 130 -4.45 -11.66 -9.91
CA GLU A 130 -5.74 -12.07 -9.36
C GLU A 130 -5.62 -13.33 -8.49
N LYS A 131 -4.80 -14.29 -8.92
CA LYS A 131 -4.53 -15.54 -8.19
C LYS A 131 -3.65 -15.32 -6.94
N PHE A 132 -2.63 -14.47 -7.03
CA PHE A 132 -1.61 -14.37 -6.00
C PHE A 132 -1.85 -13.25 -4.97
N MET A 133 -2.56 -12.19 -5.33
CA MET A 133 -2.87 -11.10 -4.39
C MET A 133 -3.57 -11.57 -3.12
N PRO A 134 -4.60 -12.44 -3.16
CA PRO A 134 -5.25 -12.94 -1.96
C PRO A 134 -4.34 -13.77 -1.05
N ILE A 135 -3.21 -14.24 -1.56
CA ILE A 135 -2.24 -15.02 -0.81
C ILE A 135 -1.18 -14.13 -0.17
N VAL A 136 -0.58 -13.21 -0.93
CA VAL A 136 0.49 -12.33 -0.39
C VAL A 136 -0.06 -11.15 0.40
N TYR A 137 -1.38 -10.89 0.27
CA TYR A 137 -2.08 -9.81 0.94
C TYR A 137 -3.40 -10.33 1.54
N THR A 138 -4.44 -9.49 1.63
CA THR A 138 -5.73 -9.89 2.20
C THR A 138 -6.46 -10.92 1.32
N PRO A 139 -7.02 -12.00 1.91
CA PRO A 139 -7.18 -12.26 3.35
C PRO A 139 -6.03 -13.04 4.00
N THR A 140 -5.17 -13.72 3.27
CA THR A 140 -4.21 -14.69 3.81
C THR A 140 -3.15 -14.05 4.71
N VAL A 141 -2.73 -12.81 4.39
CA VAL A 141 -1.74 -12.08 5.21
C VAL A 141 -2.24 -11.86 6.65
N GLY A 142 -3.54 -11.68 6.85
CA GLY A 142 -4.12 -11.59 8.21
C GLY A 142 -3.88 -12.86 9.02
N LEU A 143 -4.12 -14.04 8.43
CA LEU A 143 -3.82 -15.32 9.04
C LEU A 143 -2.31 -15.51 9.26
N ALA A 144 -1.49 -15.08 8.31
CA ALA A 144 -0.04 -15.11 8.43
C ALA A 144 0.46 -14.24 9.59
N CYS A 145 -0.15 -13.06 9.81
CA CYS A 145 0.15 -12.22 10.97
C CYS A 145 -0.24 -12.89 12.30
N GLN A 146 -1.41 -13.54 12.39
CA GLN A 146 -1.79 -14.26 13.62
C GLN A 146 -0.79 -15.36 14.01
N HIS A 147 -0.10 -15.94 13.04
CA HIS A 147 0.90 -16.99 13.21
C HIS A 147 2.31 -16.55 12.83
N TYR A 148 2.61 -15.25 12.86
CA TYR A 148 3.83 -14.68 12.30
C TYR A 148 5.10 -15.31 12.90
N GLY A 149 5.13 -15.55 14.21
CA GLY A 149 6.24 -16.21 14.87
C GLY A 149 6.59 -17.61 14.33
N LEU A 150 5.64 -18.27 13.68
CA LEU A 150 5.81 -19.59 13.05
C LEU A 150 5.94 -19.53 11.52
N THR A 151 5.42 -18.50 10.89
CA THR A 151 5.29 -18.41 9.42
C THR A 151 6.49 -17.78 8.75
N PHE A 152 7.13 -16.77 9.35
CA PHE A 152 8.31 -16.16 8.75
C PHE A 152 9.50 -17.13 8.75
N ARG A 153 10.32 -17.07 7.71
CA ARG A 153 11.55 -17.87 7.58
C ARG A 153 12.80 -17.01 7.71
N ARG A 154 12.74 -15.80 7.20
CA ARG A 154 13.78 -14.78 7.33
C ARG A 154 13.11 -13.47 7.72
N PRO A 155 13.57 -12.75 8.74
CA PRO A 155 13.03 -11.43 9.09
C PRO A 155 13.15 -10.50 7.90
N ARG A 156 12.09 -9.74 7.62
CA ARG A 156 12.02 -8.76 6.54
C ARG A 156 11.58 -7.43 7.13
N GLY A 157 12.26 -6.36 6.73
CA GLY A 157 11.97 -5.03 7.23
C GLY A 157 12.72 -4.64 8.51
N LEU A 158 12.40 -3.48 9.02
CA LEU A 158 13.03 -2.88 10.18
C LEU A 158 12.07 -2.91 11.38
N PHE A 159 12.53 -3.49 12.48
CA PHE A 159 11.80 -3.54 13.75
C PHE A 159 12.38 -2.49 14.67
N ILE A 160 11.62 -1.45 14.97
CA ILE A 160 11.99 -0.36 15.87
C ILE A 160 11.14 -0.49 17.12
N THR A 161 11.76 -0.42 18.29
CA THR A 161 11.04 -0.54 19.57
C THR A 161 10.94 0.81 20.28
N ILE A 162 10.04 0.91 21.24
CA ILE A 162 9.92 2.10 22.11
C ILE A 162 11.22 2.37 22.87
N HIS A 163 12.04 1.35 23.11
CA HIS A 163 13.32 1.46 23.82
C HIS A 163 14.44 2.02 22.95
N ASP A 164 14.23 2.14 21.64
CA ASP A 164 15.21 2.68 20.69
C ASP A 164 15.09 4.20 20.51
N LYS A 165 14.17 4.84 21.23
CA LYS A 165 14.00 6.29 21.21
C LYS A 165 15.33 7.01 21.51
N GLY A 166 15.69 8.00 20.69
CA GLY A 166 16.96 8.70 20.70
C GLY A 166 18.04 8.08 19.80
N HIS A 167 17.78 6.91 19.18
CA HIS A 167 18.74 6.15 18.38
C HIS A 167 18.22 5.73 17.00
N LEU A 168 17.05 6.22 16.56
CA LEU A 168 16.40 5.78 15.32
C LEU A 168 17.25 6.07 14.07
N ALA A 169 17.96 7.18 14.05
CA ALA A 169 18.89 7.48 12.94
C ALA A 169 19.97 6.40 12.79
N THR A 170 20.50 5.89 13.90
CA THR A 170 21.48 4.80 13.89
C THR A 170 20.86 3.49 13.40
N MET A 171 19.65 3.19 13.84
CA MET A 171 18.93 1.98 13.39
C MET A 171 18.64 2.01 11.89
N LEU A 172 18.16 3.14 11.39
CA LEU A 172 17.93 3.32 9.95
C LEU A 172 19.23 3.16 9.15
N ASN A 173 20.38 3.59 9.67
CA ASN A 173 21.67 3.38 9.03
C ASN A 173 22.12 1.92 8.95
N SER A 174 21.49 1.01 9.71
CA SER A 174 21.71 -0.43 9.59
C SER A 174 21.00 -1.04 8.39
N TRP A 175 20.05 -0.32 7.78
CA TRP A 175 19.41 -0.78 6.55
C TRP A 175 20.37 -0.69 5.37
N PRO A 176 20.53 -1.78 4.56
CA PRO A 176 21.59 -1.85 3.55
C PRO A 176 21.36 -0.97 2.32
N GLU A 177 20.10 -0.54 2.07
CA GLU A 177 19.76 0.24 0.89
C GLU A 177 19.62 1.74 1.26
N ASP A 178 20.37 2.59 0.57
CA ASP A 178 20.36 4.04 0.82
C ASP A 178 19.29 4.80 0.01
N ASN A 179 18.79 4.20 -1.09
CA ASN A 179 17.85 4.86 -2.00
C ASN A 179 16.41 4.41 -1.75
N ILE A 180 15.94 4.49 -0.51
CA ILE A 180 14.54 4.18 -0.20
C ILE A 180 13.64 5.31 -0.67
N LYS A 181 12.57 4.95 -1.38
CA LYS A 181 11.54 5.86 -1.91
C LYS A 181 10.19 5.68 -1.26
N ALA A 182 9.92 4.51 -0.69
CA ALA A 182 8.67 4.21 -0.03
C ALA A 182 8.90 3.43 1.26
N VAL A 183 8.29 3.90 2.33
CA VAL A 183 8.23 3.26 3.64
C VAL A 183 6.77 2.95 3.93
N VAL A 184 6.44 1.72 4.32
CA VAL A 184 5.15 1.37 4.90
C VAL A 184 5.37 1.03 6.35
N VAL A 185 4.67 1.72 7.24
CA VAL A 185 4.85 1.63 8.69
C VAL A 185 3.54 1.29 9.40
N THR A 186 3.63 0.40 10.38
CA THR A 186 2.53 0.07 11.31
C THR A 186 3.06 0.00 12.74
N ASP A 187 2.19 0.25 13.73
CA ASP A 187 2.46 -0.05 15.15
C ASP A 187 1.80 -1.36 15.61
N GLY A 188 1.13 -2.06 14.71
CA GLY A 188 0.49 -3.36 14.96
C GLY A 188 -0.73 -3.30 15.86
N GLU A 189 -1.28 -2.13 16.19
CA GLU A 189 -2.39 -2.01 17.14
C GLU A 189 -3.74 -2.47 16.58
N ARG A 190 -3.94 -2.34 15.26
CA ARG A 190 -5.23 -2.69 14.63
C ARG A 190 -5.05 -3.38 13.29
N ILE A 191 -4.49 -4.56 13.32
CA ILE A 191 -4.23 -5.34 12.09
C ILE A 191 -5.56 -5.79 11.48
N LEU A 192 -5.96 -5.15 10.38
CA LEU A 192 -7.23 -5.41 9.72
C LEU A 192 -8.42 -5.37 10.72
N GLY A 193 -9.35 -6.31 10.63
CA GLY A 193 -10.40 -6.55 11.64
C GLY A 193 -10.01 -7.53 12.75
N LEU A 194 -8.71 -7.87 12.90
CA LEU A 194 -8.22 -8.88 13.85
C LEU A 194 -7.79 -8.27 15.20
N GLY A 195 -7.59 -6.96 15.28
CA GLY A 195 -7.21 -6.26 16.49
C GLY A 195 -5.70 -6.14 16.69
N ASP A 196 -5.28 -5.99 17.96
CA ASP A 196 -3.87 -5.81 18.34
C ASP A 196 -3.08 -7.10 18.17
N LEU A 197 -2.17 -7.11 17.21
CA LEU A 197 -1.22 -8.20 16.97
C LEU A 197 0.23 -7.79 17.26
N GLY A 198 0.47 -6.57 17.71
CA GLY A 198 1.78 -6.07 18.08
C GLY A 198 2.83 -6.32 16.99
N CYS A 199 3.97 -6.87 17.36
CA CYS A 199 5.08 -7.15 16.46
C CYS A 199 4.70 -8.09 15.29
N TYR A 200 3.71 -8.94 15.45
CA TYR A 200 3.20 -9.82 14.40
C TYR A 200 2.57 -9.05 13.23
N GLY A 201 2.23 -7.78 13.43
CA GLY A 201 1.74 -6.88 12.38
C GLY A 201 2.70 -6.64 11.21
N MET A 202 4.00 -6.99 11.34
CA MET A 202 4.99 -6.78 10.26
C MET A 202 4.58 -7.42 8.92
N GLY A 203 3.79 -8.48 8.92
CA GLY A 203 3.30 -9.11 7.69
C GLY A 203 2.53 -8.14 6.78
N ILE A 204 1.85 -7.14 7.34
CA ILE A 204 1.07 -6.14 6.59
C ILE A 204 1.96 -5.22 5.75
N PRO A 205 2.94 -4.48 6.30
CA PRO A 205 3.87 -3.69 5.50
C PRO A 205 4.59 -4.49 4.42
N VAL A 206 4.99 -5.71 4.73
CA VAL A 206 5.64 -6.62 3.76
C VAL A 206 4.72 -6.94 2.59
N GLY A 207 3.46 -7.30 2.86
CA GLY A 207 2.46 -7.58 1.83
C GLY A 207 2.11 -6.34 0.99
N LYS A 208 1.94 -5.18 1.63
CA LYS A 208 1.71 -3.89 0.95
C LYS A 208 2.82 -3.57 -0.04
N LEU A 209 4.07 -3.63 0.39
CA LEU A 209 5.21 -3.30 -0.46
C LEU A 209 5.43 -4.32 -1.58
N ALA A 210 5.05 -5.59 -1.38
CA ALA A 210 5.01 -6.56 -2.47
C ALA A 210 4.04 -6.11 -3.59
N LEU A 211 2.89 -5.52 -3.22
CA LEU A 211 1.94 -4.97 -4.18
C LEU A 211 2.37 -3.62 -4.77
N TYR A 212 3.15 -2.80 -4.06
CA TYR A 212 3.80 -1.62 -4.65
C TYR A 212 4.60 -2.00 -5.89
N THR A 213 5.31 -3.11 -5.82
CA THR A 213 6.11 -3.64 -6.93
C THR A 213 5.25 -4.38 -7.95
N ALA A 214 4.45 -5.34 -7.52
CA ALA A 214 3.67 -6.19 -8.42
C ALA A 214 2.61 -5.40 -9.22
N CYS A 215 1.92 -4.46 -8.59
CA CYS A 215 0.84 -3.68 -9.19
C CYS A 215 1.31 -2.31 -9.70
N GLY A 216 2.18 -1.62 -8.95
CA GLY A 216 2.66 -0.28 -9.29
C GLY A 216 4.01 -0.26 -10.02
N GLY A 217 4.78 -1.34 -9.96
CA GLY A 217 6.11 -1.38 -10.58
C GLY A 217 7.18 -0.59 -9.80
N VAL A 218 6.96 -0.26 -8.53
CA VAL A 218 7.99 0.36 -7.69
C VAL A 218 9.10 -0.64 -7.45
N ASN A 219 10.36 -0.21 -7.55
CA ASN A 219 11.52 -1.09 -7.34
C ASN A 219 11.53 -1.61 -5.88
N PRO A 220 11.55 -2.94 -5.64
CA PRO A 220 11.50 -3.50 -4.29
C PRO A 220 12.70 -3.12 -3.42
N GLN A 221 13.86 -2.84 -4.01
CA GLN A 221 15.03 -2.33 -3.28
C GLN A 221 14.87 -0.87 -2.82
N GLN A 222 13.85 -0.17 -3.30
CA GLN A 222 13.48 1.18 -2.86
C GLN A 222 12.34 1.18 -1.85
N CYS A 223 11.96 0.01 -1.35
CA CYS A 223 10.84 -0.20 -0.42
C CYS A 223 11.34 -0.68 0.94
N LEU A 224 10.85 -0.07 2.02
CA LEU A 224 11.21 -0.43 3.39
C LEU A 224 9.97 -0.67 4.24
N PRO A 225 9.68 -1.93 4.63
CA PRO A 225 8.65 -2.21 5.62
C PRO A 225 9.19 -1.93 7.02
N VAL A 226 8.38 -1.25 7.85
CA VAL A 226 8.75 -0.88 9.23
C VAL A 226 7.64 -1.27 10.19
N LEU A 227 8.03 -1.83 11.32
CA LEU A 227 7.16 -2.02 12.47
C LEU A 227 7.70 -1.24 13.66
N LEU A 228 6.83 -0.45 14.29
CA LEU A 228 7.10 0.27 15.53
C LEU A 228 6.52 -0.55 16.70
N ASP A 229 7.37 -1.33 17.36
CA ASP A 229 6.95 -2.15 18.50
C ASP A 229 6.96 -1.32 19.79
N VAL A 230 5.77 -0.91 20.18
CA VAL A 230 5.54 -0.18 21.44
C VAL A 230 4.88 -1.05 22.52
N GLY A 231 4.92 -2.38 22.35
CA GLY A 231 4.21 -3.36 23.16
C GLY A 231 2.86 -3.75 22.56
N THR A 232 2.12 -4.58 23.26
CA THR A 232 0.79 -5.04 22.86
C THR A 232 -0.15 -5.17 24.06
N ASN A 233 -1.44 -4.89 23.85
CA ASN A 233 -2.48 -5.15 24.86
C ASN A 233 -3.16 -6.52 24.67
N ASN A 234 -2.66 -7.33 23.74
CA ASN A 234 -3.16 -8.67 23.48
C ASN A 234 -2.60 -9.65 24.52
N GLU A 235 -3.42 -10.00 25.51
CA GLU A 235 -3.04 -10.89 26.62
C GLU A 235 -2.61 -12.30 26.18
N GLU A 236 -3.13 -12.80 25.05
CA GLU A 236 -2.73 -14.10 24.51
C GLU A 236 -1.27 -14.02 24.02
N LEU A 237 -0.91 -12.98 23.28
CA LEU A 237 0.45 -12.76 22.81
C LEU A 237 1.43 -12.50 23.95
N LEU A 238 1.03 -11.75 24.98
CA LEU A 238 1.88 -11.49 26.15
C LEU A 238 2.26 -12.78 26.88
N ARG A 239 1.39 -13.80 26.86
CA ARG A 239 1.60 -15.11 27.50
C ARG A 239 2.23 -16.14 26.56
N ASP A 240 2.21 -15.91 25.26
CA ASP A 240 2.76 -16.84 24.29
C ASP A 240 4.31 -16.83 24.35
N PRO A 241 4.97 -17.96 24.65
CA PRO A 241 6.44 -18.04 24.65
C PRO A 241 7.03 -17.80 23.24
N LEU A 242 6.26 -18.02 22.19
CA LEU A 242 6.68 -17.85 20.78
C LEU A 242 6.47 -16.43 20.27
N TYR A 243 5.83 -15.55 21.04
CA TYR A 243 5.70 -14.15 20.63
C TYR A 243 7.07 -13.47 20.57
N ILE A 244 7.37 -12.85 19.42
CA ILE A 244 8.69 -12.30 19.11
C ILE A 244 8.81 -10.80 19.36
N GLY A 245 7.73 -10.12 19.78
CA GLY A 245 7.72 -8.71 20.12
C GLY A 245 7.97 -8.43 21.60
N LEU A 246 7.86 -7.14 21.95
CA LEU A 246 7.99 -6.70 23.34
C LEU A 246 6.83 -7.24 24.20
N LYS A 247 7.19 -7.91 25.32
CA LYS A 247 6.22 -8.54 26.22
C LYS A 247 5.79 -7.60 27.36
N HIS A 248 5.26 -6.45 26.98
CA HIS A 248 4.61 -5.51 27.91
C HIS A 248 3.44 -4.80 27.22
N GLN A 249 2.58 -4.19 28.02
CA GLN A 249 1.45 -3.41 27.52
C GLN A 249 1.91 -2.21 26.68
N ARG A 250 1.08 -1.78 25.74
CA ARG A 250 1.39 -0.66 24.84
C ARG A 250 1.70 0.60 25.61
N VAL A 251 2.82 1.21 25.23
CA VAL A 251 3.18 2.56 25.63
C VAL A 251 2.32 3.55 24.82
N ARG A 252 1.79 4.56 25.49
CA ARG A 252 0.92 5.59 24.93
C ARG A 252 1.35 6.99 25.36
N GLY A 253 0.65 8.00 24.84
CA GLY A 253 0.85 9.39 25.23
C GLY A 253 2.16 9.98 24.68
N LYS A 254 2.78 10.85 25.47
CA LYS A 254 3.94 11.62 25.00
C LYS A 254 5.13 10.77 24.55
N GLU A 255 5.40 9.68 25.23
CA GLU A 255 6.52 8.80 24.89
C GLU A 255 6.33 8.13 23.52
N TYR A 256 5.10 7.69 23.23
CA TYR A 256 4.70 7.19 21.92
C TYR A 256 4.82 8.28 20.84
N ASP A 257 4.34 9.49 21.13
CA ASP A 257 4.39 10.60 20.18
C ASP A 257 5.82 11.03 19.87
N ASP A 258 6.69 11.06 20.89
CA ASP A 258 8.12 11.38 20.72
C ASP A 258 8.83 10.35 19.81
N LEU A 259 8.51 9.06 19.94
CA LEU A 259 9.05 8.02 19.07
C LEU A 259 8.63 8.24 17.60
N LEU A 260 7.35 8.55 17.37
CA LEU A 260 6.85 8.82 16.02
C LEU A 260 7.44 10.09 15.43
N ASP A 261 7.58 11.16 16.22
CA ASP A 261 8.23 12.40 15.79
C ASP A 261 9.69 12.14 15.35
N GLU A 262 10.43 11.37 16.15
CA GLU A 262 11.80 10.97 15.82
C GLU A 262 11.86 10.09 14.57
N PHE A 263 10.92 9.13 14.45
CA PHE A 263 10.86 8.26 13.28
C PHE A 263 10.62 9.04 11.98
N MET A 264 9.63 9.94 11.96
CA MET A 264 9.31 10.76 10.78
C MET A 264 10.50 11.63 10.38
N GLN A 265 11.19 12.24 11.37
CA GLN A 265 12.37 13.07 11.13
C GLN A 265 13.55 12.22 10.62
N ALA A 266 13.85 11.09 11.26
CA ALA A 266 14.98 10.23 10.92
C ALA A 266 14.84 9.61 9.51
N VAL A 267 13.63 9.19 9.11
CA VAL A 267 13.34 8.71 7.75
C VAL A 267 13.59 9.81 6.72
N THR A 268 13.10 11.02 7.00
CA THR A 268 13.26 12.17 6.10
C THR A 268 14.72 12.61 5.99
N ASP A 269 15.45 12.63 7.09
CA ASP A 269 16.88 13.00 7.11
C ASP A 269 17.73 12.00 6.33
N LYS A 270 17.44 10.70 6.45
CA LYS A 270 18.20 9.67 5.75
C LYS A 270 17.81 9.52 4.28
N PHE A 271 16.53 9.44 3.96
CA PHE A 271 16.06 9.07 2.62
C PHE A 271 15.55 10.26 1.81
N GLY A 272 15.49 11.45 2.42
CA GLY A 272 15.08 12.70 1.78
C GLY A 272 13.61 13.05 2.02
N ILE A 273 13.31 14.34 1.81
CA ILE A 273 11.96 14.93 2.03
C ILE A 273 10.88 14.41 1.08
N ASN A 274 11.27 13.72 0.03
CA ASN A 274 10.38 13.11 -0.97
C ASN A 274 10.19 11.60 -0.73
N CYS A 275 10.74 11.04 0.35
CA CYS A 275 10.49 9.66 0.72
C CYS A 275 9.04 9.51 1.16
N LEU A 276 8.28 8.69 0.45
CA LEU A 276 6.89 8.41 0.77
C LEU A 276 6.79 7.56 2.03
N ILE A 277 5.98 7.99 2.99
CA ILE A 277 5.70 7.24 4.22
C ILE A 277 4.21 6.93 4.26
N GLN A 278 3.84 5.67 4.06
CA GLN A 278 2.47 5.18 4.19
C GLN A 278 2.24 4.64 5.60
N PHE A 279 1.25 5.19 6.29
CA PHE A 279 0.75 4.66 7.56
C PHE A 279 -0.29 3.58 7.28
N GLU A 280 -0.22 2.49 8.05
CA GLU A 280 -1.05 1.30 7.85
C GLU A 280 -1.42 0.66 9.18
N ASP A 281 -2.70 0.31 9.35
CA ASP A 281 -3.22 -0.44 10.50
C ASP A 281 -2.89 0.19 11.89
N PHE A 282 -2.95 1.52 11.98
CA PHE A 282 -2.95 2.23 13.27
C PHE A 282 -4.35 2.22 13.87
N ALA A 283 -4.46 2.25 15.21
CA ALA A 283 -5.77 2.31 15.86
C ALA A 283 -6.47 3.66 15.66
N ASN A 284 -7.82 3.64 15.65
CA ASN A 284 -8.67 4.83 15.48
C ASN A 284 -8.25 6.03 16.35
N ALA A 285 -7.78 5.77 17.57
CA ALA A 285 -7.35 6.84 18.47
C ALA A 285 -6.10 7.60 17.97
N ASN A 286 -5.31 6.96 17.12
CA ASN A 286 -4.05 7.49 16.63
C ASN A 286 -4.11 7.94 15.15
N ALA A 287 -4.85 7.23 14.30
CA ALA A 287 -4.75 7.36 12.84
C ALA A 287 -5.04 8.78 12.34
N PHE A 288 -6.20 9.38 12.66
CA PHE A 288 -6.51 10.76 12.27
C PHE A 288 -5.59 11.79 12.91
N ARG A 289 -5.31 11.61 14.19
CA ARG A 289 -4.44 12.52 14.94
C ARG A 289 -3.04 12.58 14.31
N LEU A 290 -2.48 11.43 13.95
CA LEU A 290 -1.18 11.33 13.32
C LEU A 290 -1.19 11.81 11.87
N LEU A 291 -2.24 11.47 11.11
CA LEU A 291 -2.43 11.99 9.75
C LEU A 291 -2.46 13.52 9.76
N ASN A 292 -3.27 14.14 10.62
CA ASN A 292 -3.37 15.59 10.73
C ASN A 292 -2.07 16.24 11.21
N LYS A 293 -1.33 15.56 12.09
CA LYS A 293 -0.03 16.04 12.60
C LYS A 293 1.05 16.08 11.52
N TYR A 294 1.09 15.08 10.62
CA TYR A 294 2.24 14.87 9.75
C TYR A 294 1.99 15.19 8.26
N ARG A 295 0.74 15.15 7.77
CA ARG A 295 0.44 15.26 6.33
C ARG A 295 0.94 16.54 5.66
N ASN A 296 1.06 17.64 6.39
CA ASN A 296 1.54 18.93 5.88
C ASN A 296 3.05 19.16 6.11
N LYS A 297 3.73 18.22 6.78
CA LYS A 297 5.16 18.31 7.07
C LYS A 297 5.99 17.31 6.27
N TYR A 298 5.42 16.15 5.98
CA TYR A 298 6.10 15.01 5.36
C TYR A 298 5.33 14.51 4.15
N CYS A 299 6.02 13.81 3.25
CA CYS A 299 5.40 13.08 2.16
C CYS A 299 4.76 11.80 2.73
N MET A 300 3.52 11.89 3.19
CA MET A 300 2.86 10.78 3.85
C MET A 300 1.36 10.75 3.57
N PHE A 301 0.78 9.58 3.71
CA PHE A 301 -0.66 9.36 3.77
C PHE A 301 -0.99 8.17 4.67
N ASN A 302 -2.26 8.03 5.05
CA ASN A 302 -2.80 6.87 5.75
C ASN A 302 -3.73 6.11 4.80
N ASP A 303 -3.41 4.84 4.51
CA ASP A 303 -4.16 4.04 3.53
C ASP A 303 -5.54 3.61 4.05
N ASP A 304 -5.68 3.36 5.37
CA ASP A 304 -6.98 2.99 5.97
C ASP A 304 -8.00 4.12 5.91
N ILE A 305 -7.52 5.38 5.95
CA ILE A 305 -8.35 6.57 5.83
C ILE A 305 -8.50 6.96 4.35
N GLN A 306 -7.40 7.31 3.69
CA GLN A 306 -7.41 7.96 2.38
C GLN A 306 -7.49 6.95 1.23
N GLY A 307 -6.79 5.80 1.33
CA GLY A 307 -6.88 4.72 0.34
C GLY A 307 -8.26 4.08 0.33
N THR A 308 -8.80 3.78 1.52
CA THR A 308 -10.15 3.24 1.66
C THR A 308 -11.21 4.23 1.18
N ALA A 309 -11.03 5.52 1.47
CA ALA A 309 -11.89 6.56 0.93
C ALA A 309 -11.90 6.57 -0.59
N SER A 310 -10.72 6.55 -1.19
CA SER A 310 -10.56 6.58 -2.65
C SER A 310 -11.21 5.38 -3.34
N VAL A 311 -10.98 4.15 -2.85
CA VAL A 311 -11.55 2.96 -3.47
C VAL A 311 -13.08 2.89 -3.27
N ALA A 312 -13.60 3.30 -2.12
CA ALA A 312 -15.05 3.34 -1.89
C ALA A 312 -15.74 4.36 -2.79
N VAL A 313 -15.20 5.58 -2.88
CA VAL A 313 -15.74 6.62 -3.76
C VAL A 313 -15.63 6.20 -5.23
N ALA A 314 -14.56 5.52 -5.64
CA ALA A 314 -14.45 4.94 -6.99
C ALA A 314 -15.62 4.00 -7.31
N GLY A 315 -15.95 3.09 -6.39
CA GLY A 315 -17.10 2.19 -6.54
C GLY A 315 -18.44 2.95 -6.62
N ILE A 316 -18.62 4.01 -5.81
CA ILE A 316 -19.80 4.86 -5.88
C ILE A 316 -19.89 5.56 -7.22
N LEU A 317 -18.81 6.18 -7.70
CA LEU A 317 -18.77 6.85 -9.00
C LEU A 317 -19.06 5.88 -10.16
N ALA A 318 -18.57 4.63 -10.08
CA ALA A 318 -18.95 3.59 -11.02
C ALA A 318 -20.45 3.21 -10.92
N ALA A 319 -21.00 3.14 -9.70
CA ALA A 319 -22.42 2.90 -9.48
C ALA A 319 -23.32 3.99 -10.07
N LEU A 320 -22.88 5.26 -10.05
CA LEU A 320 -23.61 6.36 -10.68
C LEU A 320 -23.81 6.15 -12.19
N ARG A 321 -22.88 5.50 -12.87
CA ARG A 321 -23.01 5.15 -14.29
C ARG A 321 -24.10 4.11 -14.52
N ILE A 322 -24.36 3.21 -13.55
CA ILE A 322 -25.46 2.25 -13.59
C ILE A 322 -26.79 2.92 -13.30
N THR A 323 -26.85 3.76 -12.27
CA THR A 323 -28.07 4.48 -11.87
C THR A 323 -28.41 5.63 -12.81
N LYS A 324 -27.44 6.09 -13.63
CA LYS A 324 -27.53 7.28 -14.51
C LYS A 324 -27.94 8.55 -13.73
N ASN A 325 -27.50 8.65 -12.49
CA ASN A 325 -27.85 9.72 -11.57
C ASN A 325 -26.61 10.53 -11.17
N LYS A 326 -26.81 11.74 -10.64
CA LYS A 326 -25.73 12.57 -10.11
C LYS A 326 -25.45 12.22 -8.65
N LEU A 327 -24.21 12.40 -8.19
CA LEU A 327 -23.83 12.17 -6.81
C LEU A 327 -24.67 13.03 -5.85
N SER A 328 -24.99 14.27 -6.25
CA SER A 328 -25.80 15.23 -5.50
C SER A 328 -27.23 14.75 -5.19
N ASN A 329 -27.75 13.73 -5.90
CA ASN A 329 -29.08 13.16 -5.65
C ASN A 329 -29.05 11.99 -4.65
N HIS A 330 -27.86 11.59 -4.17
CA HIS A 330 -27.71 10.46 -3.27
C HIS A 330 -27.67 10.89 -1.81
N VAL A 331 -28.19 10.01 -0.94
CA VAL A 331 -28.11 10.10 0.52
C VAL A 331 -27.49 8.82 1.04
N PHE A 332 -26.53 8.95 1.95
CA PHE A 332 -25.69 7.88 2.42
C PHE A 332 -25.94 7.58 3.89
N VAL A 333 -26.09 6.30 4.22
CA VAL A 333 -26.07 5.82 5.61
C VAL A 333 -24.86 4.91 5.81
N PHE A 334 -24.05 5.21 6.82
CA PHE A 334 -22.89 4.44 7.19
C PHE A 334 -23.18 3.59 8.44
N GLN A 335 -22.85 2.30 8.37
CA GLN A 335 -22.68 1.46 9.55
C GLN A 335 -21.20 1.48 9.93
N GLY A 336 -20.89 2.26 10.94
CA GLY A 336 -19.54 2.58 11.40
C GLY A 336 -19.24 4.07 11.34
N ALA A 337 -18.43 4.54 12.28
CA ALA A 337 -17.96 5.92 12.37
C ALA A 337 -16.47 5.95 12.82
N GLY A 338 -15.70 5.01 12.33
CA GLY A 338 -14.24 4.93 12.50
C GLY A 338 -13.50 5.60 11.35
N GLU A 339 -12.22 5.28 11.24
CA GLU A 339 -11.28 5.84 10.25
C GLU A 339 -11.79 5.74 8.81
N ALA A 340 -12.16 4.54 8.39
CA ALA A 340 -12.66 4.30 7.04
C ALA A 340 -13.94 5.10 6.75
N ALA A 341 -14.92 5.09 7.67
CA ALA A 341 -16.16 5.83 7.50
C ALA A 341 -15.91 7.33 7.35
N MET A 342 -15.06 7.91 8.23
CA MET A 342 -14.73 9.34 8.18
C MET A 342 -13.98 9.69 6.89
N GLY A 343 -12.99 8.88 6.50
CA GLY A 343 -12.26 9.10 5.24
C GLY A 343 -13.19 9.09 4.02
N ILE A 344 -14.09 8.10 3.92
CA ILE A 344 -15.07 8.03 2.82
C ILE A 344 -15.98 9.25 2.83
N ALA A 345 -16.49 9.62 4.01
CA ALA A 345 -17.39 10.76 4.15
C ALA A 345 -16.75 12.08 3.73
N HIS A 346 -15.51 12.34 4.16
CA HIS A 346 -14.78 13.53 3.75
C HIS A 346 -14.55 13.58 2.23
N LEU A 347 -14.17 12.45 1.63
CA LEU A 347 -13.94 12.40 0.20
C LEU A 347 -15.24 12.52 -0.61
N LEU A 348 -16.37 11.98 -0.10
CA LEU A 348 -17.70 12.19 -0.69
C LEU A 348 -18.12 13.67 -0.62
N VAL A 349 -17.89 14.35 0.50
CA VAL A 349 -18.14 15.79 0.61
C VAL A 349 -17.34 16.56 -0.44
N MET A 350 -16.06 16.26 -0.59
CA MET A 350 -15.21 16.88 -1.62
C MET A 350 -15.72 16.60 -3.04
N ALA A 351 -16.17 15.38 -3.33
CA ALA A 351 -16.76 15.03 -4.61
C ALA A 351 -18.08 15.77 -4.88
N LEU A 352 -18.91 15.95 -3.86
CA LEU A 352 -20.16 16.73 -3.93
C LEU A 352 -19.87 18.23 -4.12
N GLU A 353 -18.88 18.79 -3.43
CA GLU A 353 -18.43 20.17 -3.65
C GLU A 353 -17.95 20.40 -5.08
N LYS A 354 -17.26 19.42 -5.67
CA LYS A 354 -16.85 19.44 -7.08
C LYS A 354 -18.05 19.47 -8.05
N GLU A 355 -19.19 18.88 -7.68
CA GLU A 355 -20.47 19.00 -8.41
C GLU A 355 -21.21 20.31 -8.15
N GLY A 356 -20.68 21.19 -7.28
CA GLY A 356 -21.27 22.48 -6.93
C GLY A 356 -22.20 22.46 -5.73
N VAL A 357 -22.26 21.36 -4.96
CA VAL A 357 -23.06 21.29 -3.74
C VAL A 357 -22.31 21.99 -2.59
N PRO A 358 -22.93 22.94 -1.87
CA PRO A 358 -22.29 23.59 -0.73
C PRO A 358 -21.90 22.57 0.35
N LYS A 359 -20.74 22.75 0.99
CA LYS A 359 -20.21 21.82 2.02
C LYS A 359 -21.22 21.47 3.10
N ALA A 360 -21.96 22.46 3.61
CA ALA A 360 -22.97 22.25 4.65
C ALA A 360 -24.13 21.36 4.18
N GLU A 361 -24.51 21.44 2.91
CA GLU A 361 -25.54 20.59 2.30
C GLU A 361 -24.98 19.19 2.04
N ALA A 362 -23.76 19.10 1.50
CA ALA A 362 -23.07 17.83 1.27
C ALA A 362 -22.95 17.01 2.56
N THR A 363 -22.58 17.65 3.67
CA THR A 363 -22.46 17.00 4.97
C THR A 363 -23.80 16.45 5.48
N ARG A 364 -24.91 17.14 5.25
CA ARG A 364 -26.26 16.67 5.64
C ARG A 364 -26.73 15.43 4.89
N LYS A 365 -26.13 15.11 3.75
CA LYS A 365 -26.45 13.89 2.98
C LYS A 365 -25.83 12.63 3.56
N ILE A 366 -24.99 12.77 4.59
CA ILE A 366 -24.22 11.67 5.20
C ILE A 366 -24.71 11.44 6.61
N TRP A 367 -25.20 10.22 6.88
CA TRP A 367 -25.73 9.78 8.16
C TRP A 367 -24.87 8.64 8.69
N MET A 368 -24.44 8.71 9.94
CA MET A 368 -23.52 7.73 10.53
C MET A 368 -24.12 7.07 11.76
N VAL A 369 -23.98 5.75 11.82
CA VAL A 369 -24.42 4.91 12.94
C VAL A 369 -23.20 4.23 13.54
N ASP A 370 -22.93 4.50 14.82
CA ASP A 370 -21.89 3.82 15.58
C ASP A 370 -22.48 2.81 16.59
N SER A 371 -21.66 2.30 17.52
CA SER A 371 -22.11 1.33 18.55
C SER A 371 -23.18 1.85 19.50
N LYS A 372 -23.44 3.17 19.52
CA LYS A 372 -24.45 3.82 20.36
C LYS A 372 -25.65 4.33 19.54
N GLY A 373 -25.72 4.02 18.24
CA GLY A 373 -26.77 4.47 17.34
C GLY A 373 -26.37 5.65 16.45
N LEU A 374 -27.36 6.38 15.97
CA LEU A 374 -27.17 7.53 15.08
C LEU A 374 -26.34 8.62 15.75
N ILE A 375 -25.37 9.17 15.02
CA ILE A 375 -24.60 10.33 15.47
C ILE A 375 -25.44 11.59 15.29
N VAL A 376 -25.83 12.20 16.42
CA VAL A 376 -26.67 13.38 16.47
C VAL A 376 -26.01 14.52 17.25
N LYS A 377 -26.40 15.74 16.96
CA LYS A 377 -25.92 16.93 17.67
C LYS A 377 -26.27 16.84 19.17
N GLY A 378 -25.33 17.28 20.00
CA GLY A 378 -25.52 17.29 21.46
C GLY A 378 -25.29 15.95 22.16
N ARG A 379 -25.00 14.87 21.41
CA ARG A 379 -24.59 13.60 22.00
C ARG A 379 -23.21 13.73 22.67
N SER A 380 -23.10 13.23 23.91
CA SER A 380 -21.87 13.30 24.70
C SER A 380 -20.72 12.47 24.07
N HIS A 381 -19.48 12.93 24.28
CA HIS A 381 -18.25 12.21 23.88
C HIS A 381 -18.06 11.97 22.37
N LEU A 382 -18.58 12.86 21.53
CA LEU A 382 -18.21 12.90 20.13
C LEU A 382 -16.81 13.52 19.99
N ASN A 383 -15.97 12.95 19.14
CA ASN A 383 -14.76 13.63 18.72
C ASN A 383 -15.08 14.64 17.60
N HIS A 384 -14.14 15.52 17.30
CA HIS A 384 -14.31 16.59 16.31
C HIS A 384 -14.75 16.06 14.92
N GLU A 385 -14.19 14.92 14.48
CA GLU A 385 -14.52 14.32 13.19
C GLU A 385 -15.98 13.85 13.14
N LYS A 386 -16.47 13.23 14.22
CA LYS A 386 -17.86 12.78 14.33
C LYS A 386 -18.84 13.95 14.43
N GLU A 387 -18.47 15.03 15.13
CA GLU A 387 -19.30 16.22 15.27
C GLU A 387 -19.64 16.85 13.92
N MET A 388 -18.71 16.79 12.95
CA MET A 388 -18.95 17.34 11.61
C MET A 388 -20.15 16.68 10.90
N PHE A 389 -20.39 15.40 11.15
CA PHE A 389 -21.46 14.61 10.53
C PHE A 389 -22.66 14.38 11.47
N ALA A 390 -22.68 15.02 12.65
CA ALA A 390 -23.78 14.90 13.59
C ALA A 390 -25.05 15.54 13.01
N GLN A 391 -26.12 14.74 12.92
CA GLN A 391 -27.40 15.15 12.36
C GLN A 391 -28.24 15.91 13.43
N ASP A 392 -29.03 16.87 12.98
CA ASP A 392 -30.00 17.59 13.82
C ASP A 392 -31.27 16.74 13.93
N HIS A 393 -31.20 15.69 14.72
CA HIS A 393 -32.27 14.70 14.89
C HIS A 393 -32.22 14.09 16.30
N PRO A 394 -33.34 13.61 16.84
CA PRO A 394 -33.37 12.81 18.08
C PRO A 394 -32.51 11.53 17.92
N GLU A 395 -32.10 10.97 19.07
CA GLU A 395 -31.34 9.71 19.08
C GLU A 395 -32.16 8.57 18.48
N VAL A 396 -31.50 7.77 17.64
CA VAL A 396 -32.03 6.54 17.04
C VAL A 396 -31.00 5.42 17.26
N ASN A 397 -31.41 4.32 17.87
CA ASN A 397 -30.47 3.33 18.42
C ASN A 397 -30.08 2.21 17.46
N SER A 398 -30.86 1.98 16.39
CA SER A 398 -30.58 0.88 15.48
C SER A 398 -30.38 1.34 14.02
N LEU A 399 -29.51 0.64 13.31
CA LEU A 399 -29.29 0.87 11.87
C LEU A 399 -30.59 0.69 11.07
N GLU A 400 -31.40 -0.30 11.41
CA GLU A 400 -32.66 -0.60 10.71
C GLU A 400 -33.65 0.56 10.80
N GLU A 401 -33.78 1.16 12.00
CA GLU A 401 -34.62 2.35 12.20
C GLU A 401 -34.09 3.56 11.43
N VAL A 402 -32.77 3.76 11.40
CA VAL A 402 -32.15 4.85 10.65
C VAL A 402 -32.38 4.67 9.14
N VAL A 403 -32.25 3.45 8.62
CA VAL A 403 -32.51 3.15 7.20
C VAL A 403 -33.98 3.43 6.84
N ARG A 404 -34.94 3.06 7.68
CA ARG A 404 -36.38 3.36 7.45
C ARG A 404 -36.68 4.86 7.54
N LEU A 405 -36.01 5.55 8.45
CA LEU A 405 -36.16 6.99 8.63
C LEU A 405 -35.64 7.78 7.43
N VAL A 406 -34.39 7.49 7.03
CA VAL A 406 -33.64 8.27 6.04
C VAL A 406 -33.98 7.85 4.61
N LYS A 407 -34.38 6.59 4.40
CA LYS A 407 -34.58 5.97 3.08
C LYS A 407 -33.40 6.23 2.14
N PRO A 408 -32.16 5.88 2.55
CA PRO A 408 -30.95 6.23 1.83
C PRO A 408 -30.91 5.55 0.46
N THR A 409 -30.23 6.20 -0.49
CA THR A 409 -29.93 5.59 -1.80
C THR A 409 -28.73 4.65 -1.73
N ALA A 410 -27.87 4.83 -0.72
CA ALA A 410 -26.69 4.03 -0.50
C ALA A 410 -26.49 3.71 0.98
N ILE A 411 -26.13 2.46 1.29
CA ILE A 411 -25.65 2.01 2.59
C ILE A 411 -24.21 1.51 2.49
N ILE A 412 -23.38 1.92 3.44
CA ILE A 412 -21.95 1.61 3.47
C ILE A 412 -21.57 1.03 4.83
N GLY A 413 -21.12 -0.22 4.84
CA GLY A 413 -20.69 -0.92 6.05
C GLY A 413 -19.17 -0.92 6.18
N VAL A 414 -18.66 -0.38 7.30
CA VAL A 414 -17.22 -0.23 7.61
C VAL A 414 -16.95 -0.38 9.12
N ALA A 415 -17.78 -1.19 9.81
CA ALA A 415 -17.70 -1.38 11.26
C ALA A 415 -17.14 -2.75 11.68
N ALA A 416 -16.80 -3.62 10.74
CA ALA A 416 -16.40 -5.01 10.99
C ALA A 416 -17.43 -5.82 11.80
N ILE A 417 -18.75 -5.51 11.64
CA ILE A 417 -19.86 -6.20 12.29
C ILE A 417 -20.52 -7.15 11.28
N ALA A 418 -20.19 -8.43 11.39
CA ALA A 418 -20.70 -9.45 10.50
C ALA A 418 -22.25 -9.49 10.48
N GLY A 419 -22.84 -9.49 9.27
CA GLY A 419 -24.29 -9.61 9.11
C GLY A 419 -25.10 -8.37 9.50
N ALA A 420 -24.47 -7.22 9.73
CA ALA A 420 -25.15 -5.97 10.13
C ALA A 420 -26.21 -5.52 9.10
N PHE A 421 -26.02 -5.83 7.82
CA PHE A 421 -27.04 -5.63 6.80
C PHE A 421 -27.98 -6.83 6.81
N THR A 422 -29.00 -6.76 7.66
CA THR A 422 -30.03 -7.78 7.81
C THR A 422 -30.83 -7.94 6.51
N GLU A 423 -31.56 -9.06 6.38
CA GLU A 423 -32.45 -9.27 5.24
C GLU A 423 -33.51 -8.17 5.17
N GLN A 424 -34.01 -7.71 6.32
CA GLN A 424 -34.98 -6.64 6.39
C GLN A 424 -34.43 -5.31 5.84
N ILE A 425 -33.20 -4.93 6.21
CA ILE A 425 -32.55 -3.74 5.66
C ILE A 425 -32.43 -3.83 4.14
N LEU A 426 -32.00 -5.00 3.62
CA LEU A 426 -31.85 -5.18 2.18
C LEU A 426 -33.20 -5.10 1.44
N ARG A 427 -34.28 -5.67 2.03
CA ARG A 427 -35.65 -5.53 1.51
C ARG A 427 -36.13 -4.08 1.53
N ASP A 428 -35.91 -3.39 2.63
CA ASP A 428 -36.28 -1.97 2.79
C ASP A 428 -35.58 -1.13 1.73
N MET A 429 -34.26 -1.30 1.54
CA MET A 429 -33.48 -0.63 0.49
C MET A 429 -34.02 -0.88 -0.91
N ALA A 430 -34.37 -2.12 -1.23
CA ALA A 430 -34.94 -2.51 -2.51
C ALA A 430 -36.38 -1.99 -2.71
N SER A 431 -37.10 -1.70 -1.63
CA SER A 431 -38.44 -1.09 -1.68
C SER A 431 -38.38 0.42 -1.89
N PHE A 432 -37.33 1.09 -1.40
CA PHE A 432 -37.19 2.54 -1.51
C PHE A 432 -36.67 2.97 -2.88
N HIS A 433 -35.77 2.17 -3.48
CA HIS A 433 -35.09 2.51 -4.71
C HIS A 433 -35.03 1.33 -5.68
N GLU A 434 -35.13 1.62 -6.96
CA GLU A 434 -35.02 0.60 -8.02
C GLU A 434 -33.62 -0.03 -8.04
N ARG A 435 -32.58 0.77 -7.86
CA ARG A 435 -31.19 0.33 -7.87
C ARG A 435 -30.44 0.83 -6.61
N PRO A 436 -30.69 0.20 -5.44
CA PRO A 436 -30.02 0.58 -4.21
C PRO A 436 -28.53 0.22 -4.23
N ILE A 437 -27.69 1.11 -3.68
CA ILE A 437 -26.24 0.89 -3.53
C ILE A 437 -25.97 0.28 -2.16
N ILE A 438 -25.32 -0.88 -2.14
CA ILE A 438 -25.06 -1.67 -0.92
C ILE A 438 -23.60 -2.07 -0.89
N PHE A 439 -22.80 -1.37 -0.06
CA PHE A 439 -21.36 -1.58 0.07
C PHE A 439 -21.02 -2.20 1.43
N ALA A 440 -20.60 -3.48 1.42
CA ALA A 440 -20.14 -4.22 2.60
C ALA A 440 -18.60 -4.26 2.61
N LEU A 441 -17.96 -3.19 3.09
CA LEU A 441 -16.53 -2.96 2.90
C LEU A 441 -15.65 -3.51 4.01
N SER A 442 -16.20 -4.09 5.07
CA SER A 442 -15.42 -4.64 6.17
C SER A 442 -14.62 -5.89 5.80
N ASN A 443 -13.41 -5.99 6.33
CA ASN A 443 -12.45 -7.08 6.15
C ASN A 443 -12.13 -7.78 7.49
N PRO A 444 -11.84 -9.09 7.50
CA PRO A 444 -11.93 -10.06 6.39
C PRO A 444 -13.38 -10.47 6.04
N THR A 445 -13.55 -11.41 5.10
CA THR A 445 -14.88 -11.89 4.63
C THR A 445 -15.83 -12.30 5.76
N SER A 446 -15.29 -12.88 6.85
CA SER A 446 -16.03 -13.26 8.05
C SER A 446 -16.62 -12.07 8.82
N LYS A 447 -16.18 -10.85 8.53
CA LYS A 447 -16.64 -9.59 9.15
C LYS A 447 -17.51 -8.76 8.21
N ALA A 448 -17.76 -9.23 6.98
CA ALA A 448 -18.59 -8.52 6.01
C ALA A 448 -20.04 -8.34 6.53
N GLU A 449 -20.61 -7.17 6.31
CA GLU A 449 -21.95 -6.80 6.74
C GLU A 449 -23.06 -7.61 6.08
N CYS A 450 -22.84 -8.06 4.84
CA CYS A 450 -23.63 -9.10 4.17
C CYS A 450 -22.79 -9.78 3.08
N THR A 451 -23.27 -10.92 2.59
CA THR A 451 -22.67 -11.61 1.44
C THR A 451 -23.26 -11.09 0.13
N ALA A 452 -22.50 -11.20 -0.96
CA ALA A 452 -22.98 -10.87 -2.30
C ALA A 452 -24.23 -11.67 -2.68
N GLU A 453 -24.24 -12.99 -2.37
CA GLU A 453 -25.37 -13.86 -2.62
C GLU A 453 -26.65 -13.37 -1.92
N LYS A 454 -26.55 -13.04 -0.62
CA LYS A 454 -27.67 -12.51 0.16
C LYS A 454 -28.18 -11.20 -0.43
N CYS A 455 -27.27 -10.28 -0.76
CA CYS A 455 -27.63 -9.00 -1.37
C CYS A 455 -28.40 -9.20 -2.68
N TYR A 456 -27.84 -9.94 -3.64
CA TYR A 456 -28.49 -10.13 -4.95
C TYR A 456 -29.78 -10.91 -4.87
N ARG A 457 -29.88 -11.96 -4.03
CA ARG A 457 -31.13 -12.72 -3.87
C ARG A 457 -32.24 -11.87 -3.27
N VAL A 458 -31.97 -11.16 -2.17
CA VAL A 458 -32.99 -10.38 -1.46
C VAL A 458 -33.46 -9.17 -2.27
N THR A 459 -32.57 -8.58 -3.08
CA THR A 459 -32.89 -7.43 -3.93
C THR A 459 -33.30 -7.83 -5.35
N GLU A 460 -33.46 -9.11 -5.63
CA GLU A 460 -33.82 -9.63 -6.96
C GLU A 460 -32.87 -9.13 -8.07
N GLY A 461 -31.58 -9.06 -7.77
CA GLY A 461 -30.54 -8.57 -8.68
C GLY A 461 -30.54 -7.06 -8.93
N ARG A 462 -31.36 -6.30 -8.22
CA ARG A 462 -31.41 -4.83 -8.36
C ARG A 462 -30.34 -4.11 -7.57
N GLY A 463 -29.86 -4.70 -6.46
CA GLY A 463 -28.80 -4.13 -5.64
C GLY A 463 -27.50 -3.94 -6.40
N ILE A 464 -26.86 -2.79 -6.23
CA ILE A 464 -25.51 -2.50 -6.73
C ILE A 464 -24.56 -2.79 -5.58
N PHE A 465 -23.79 -3.88 -5.68
CA PHE A 465 -23.02 -4.43 -4.57
C PHE A 465 -21.51 -4.28 -4.78
N ALA A 466 -20.83 -3.86 -3.73
CA ALA A 466 -19.38 -3.99 -3.58
C ALA A 466 -19.02 -4.47 -2.19
N SER A 467 -17.86 -5.10 -2.07
CA SER A 467 -17.32 -5.60 -0.79
C SER A 467 -15.84 -5.32 -0.65
N GLY A 468 -15.35 -5.28 0.60
CA GLY A 468 -13.91 -5.18 0.87
C GLY A 468 -13.17 -6.50 0.62
N SER A 469 -13.87 -7.63 0.77
CA SER A 469 -13.34 -8.98 0.58
C SER A 469 -13.85 -9.63 -0.71
N PRO A 470 -13.11 -10.59 -1.29
CA PRO A 470 -13.55 -11.26 -2.50
C PRO A 470 -14.75 -12.17 -2.25
N PHE A 471 -15.76 -12.09 -3.12
CA PHE A 471 -16.90 -13.01 -3.18
C PHE A 471 -16.96 -13.69 -4.54
N LYS A 472 -17.49 -14.91 -4.55
CA LYS A 472 -17.74 -15.64 -5.80
C LYS A 472 -18.87 -15.01 -6.60
N SER A 473 -18.87 -15.25 -7.91
CA SER A 473 -19.99 -14.90 -8.79
C SER A 473 -21.29 -15.54 -8.31
N VAL A 474 -22.39 -14.82 -8.46
CA VAL A 474 -23.72 -15.24 -8.03
C VAL A 474 -24.62 -15.34 -9.25
N THR A 475 -25.19 -16.53 -9.49
CA THR A 475 -26.20 -16.74 -10.55
C THR A 475 -27.58 -16.84 -9.90
N LEU A 476 -28.50 -15.99 -10.32
CA LEU A 476 -29.89 -16.00 -9.87
C LEU A 476 -30.73 -17.03 -10.64
N GLU A 477 -31.95 -17.28 -10.18
CA GLU A 477 -32.86 -18.24 -10.76
C GLU A 477 -33.28 -17.92 -12.22
N ASP A 478 -33.24 -16.63 -12.58
CA ASP A 478 -33.48 -16.15 -13.95
C ASP A 478 -32.28 -16.38 -14.89
N GLY A 479 -31.20 -17.00 -14.40
CA GLY A 479 -29.96 -17.29 -15.13
C GLY A 479 -28.99 -16.11 -15.22
N LYS A 480 -29.33 -14.94 -14.67
CA LYS A 480 -28.46 -13.79 -14.67
C LYS A 480 -27.31 -13.96 -13.66
N THR A 481 -26.08 -13.75 -14.13
CA THR A 481 -24.89 -13.91 -13.31
C THR A 481 -24.29 -12.53 -12.99
N PHE A 482 -24.03 -12.30 -11.70
CA PHE A 482 -23.36 -11.11 -11.19
C PHE A 482 -21.96 -11.46 -10.71
N ILE A 483 -21.02 -10.57 -10.97
CA ILE A 483 -19.63 -10.67 -10.50
C ILE A 483 -19.41 -9.53 -9.52
N PRO A 484 -19.37 -9.81 -8.20
CA PRO A 484 -19.24 -8.78 -7.18
C PRO A 484 -17.96 -7.97 -7.35
N GLY A 485 -18.03 -6.64 -7.22
CA GLY A 485 -16.88 -5.78 -7.16
C GLY A 485 -16.18 -5.89 -5.80
N GLN A 486 -14.85 -6.03 -5.81
CA GLN A 486 -14.03 -5.94 -4.59
C GLN A 486 -13.38 -4.58 -4.49
N GLY A 487 -13.78 -3.79 -3.50
CA GLY A 487 -13.15 -2.52 -3.15
C GLY A 487 -11.87 -2.74 -2.35
N ASN A 488 -10.80 -3.13 -3.04
CA ASN A 488 -9.50 -3.37 -2.43
C ASN A 488 -8.58 -2.15 -2.63
N ASN A 489 -7.93 -1.70 -1.56
CA ASN A 489 -7.00 -0.57 -1.61
C ASN A 489 -5.83 -0.77 -2.59
N ALA A 490 -5.58 -2.00 -3.03
CA ALA A 490 -4.60 -2.32 -4.08
C ALA A 490 -4.87 -1.61 -5.42
N TYR A 491 -6.08 -1.13 -5.66
CA TYR A 491 -6.35 -0.25 -6.79
C TYR A 491 -5.81 1.17 -6.62
N VAL A 492 -5.51 1.59 -5.39
CA VAL A 492 -5.17 2.98 -5.04
C VAL A 492 -3.69 3.16 -4.77
N PHE A 493 -3.18 2.55 -3.69
CA PHE A 493 -1.85 2.86 -3.16
C PHE A 493 -0.70 2.61 -4.15
N PRO A 494 -0.69 1.57 -5.02
CA PRO A 494 0.44 1.35 -5.91
C PRO A 494 0.58 2.43 -6.98
N GLY A 495 -0.55 2.86 -7.57
CA GLY A 495 -0.56 3.91 -8.58
C GLY A 495 -0.25 5.28 -8.00
N VAL A 496 -0.83 5.61 -6.82
CA VAL A 496 -0.53 6.85 -6.09
C VAL A 496 0.97 6.89 -5.74
N ALA A 497 1.51 5.82 -5.16
CA ALA A 497 2.92 5.75 -4.80
C ALA A 497 3.85 5.93 -6.01
N LEU A 498 3.55 5.27 -7.12
CA LEU A 498 4.34 5.41 -8.35
C LEU A 498 4.35 6.86 -8.86
N GLY A 499 3.19 7.53 -8.86
CA GLY A 499 3.09 8.94 -9.25
C GLY A 499 3.82 9.89 -8.31
N VAL A 500 3.68 9.67 -7.00
CA VAL A 500 4.36 10.44 -5.95
C VAL A 500 5.89 10.32 -6.09
N ILE A 501 6.40 9.10 -6.26
CA ILE A 501 7.82 8.83 -6.44
C ILE A 501 8.34 9.44 -7.75
N ALA A 502 7.61 9.28 -8.84
CA ALA A 502 7.99 9.82 -10.15
C ALA A 502 8.08 11.35 -10.17
N GLY A 503 7.16 12.02 -9.50
CA GLY A 503 7.14 13.49 -9.40
C GLY A 503 8.02 14.07 -8.29
N GLY A 504 8.53 13.24 -7.38
CA GLY A 504 9.22 13.70 -6.17
C GLY A 504 8.30 14.60 -5.33
N ILE A 505 7.05 14.19 -5.14
CA ILE A 505 6.01 14.97 -4.45
C ILE A 505 6.32 15.03 -2.96
N ARG A 506 6.15 16.21 -2.34
CA ARG A 506 6.45 16.43 -0.91
C ARG A 506 5.24 16.31 0.01
N HIS A 507 4.04 16.59 -0.51
CA HIS A 507 2.78 16.55 0.22
C HIS A 507 1.70 15.94 -0.66
N ILE A 508 0.82 15.13 -0.06
CA ILE A 508 -0.21 14.39 -0.78
C ILE A 508 -1.59 14.93 -0.35
N PRO A 509 -2.17 15.90 -1.07
CA PRO A 509 -3.49 16.43 -0.75
C PRO A 509 -4.60 15.42 -1.09
N ASP A 510 -5.77 15.58 -0.46
CA ASP A 510 -6.90 14.65 -0.63
C ASP A 510 -7.47 14.66 -2.06
N GLU A 511 -7.25 15.72 -2.82
CA GLU A 511 -7.59 15.79 -4.25
C GLU A 511 -6.89 14.69 -5.06
N ILE A 512 -5.71 14.25 -4.66
CA ILE A 512 -5.02 13.12 -5.30
C ILE A 512 -5.84 11.83 -5.14
N PHE A 513 -6.46 11.63 -3.98
CA PHE A 513 -7.30 10.46 -3.73
C PHE A 513 -8.65 10.55 -4.46
N LEU A 514 -9.20 11.75 -4.62
CA LEU A 514 -10.41 11.94 -5.42
C LEU A 514 -10.14 11.70 -6.91
N LEU A 515 -9.08 12.27 -7.48
CA LEU A 515 -8.73 12.01 -8.89
C LEU A 515 -8.39 10.54 -9.15
N THR A 516 -7.82 9.85 -8.15
CA THR A 516 -7.57 8.41 -8.21
C THR A 516 -8.88 7.63 -8.25
N ALA A 517 -9.85 8.00 -7.40
CA ALA A 517 -11.19 7.40 -7.42
C ALA A 517 -11.89 7.59 -8.78
N GLU A 518 -11.83 8.78 -9.33
CA GLU A 518 -12.36 9.11 -10.65
C GLU A 518 -11.70 8.26 -11.75
N GLN A 519 -10.38 8.11 -11.70
CA GLN A 519 -9.65 7.30 -12.67
C GLN A 519 -10.04 5.82 -12.59
N ILE A 520 -10.11 5.25 -11.40
CA ILE A 520 -10.54 3.85 -11.21
C ILE A 520 -11.95 3.64 -11.76
N ALA A 521 -12.89 4.55 -11.48
CA ALA A 521 -14.26 4.46 -11.98
C ALA A 521 -14.33 4.54 -13.52
N GLN A 522 -13.47 5.33 -14.16
CA GLN A 522 -13.38 5.44 -15.61
C GLN A 522 -12.85 4.18 -16.29
N GLU A 523 -12.01 3.39 -15.60
CA GLU A 523 -11.47 2.13 -16.12
C GLU A 523 -12.50 0.99 -16.20
N VAL A 524 -13.66 1.14 -15.57
CA VAL A 524 -14.73 0.15 -15.61
C VAL A 524 -15.51 0.27 -16.92
N SER A 525 -15.48 -0.76 -17.76
CA SER A 525 -16.22 -0.76 -19.03
C SER A 525 -17.73 -0.95 -18.82
N GLU A 526 -18.54 -0.54 -19.80
CA GLU A 526 -20.00 -0.78 -19.78
C GLU A 526 -20.36 -2.27 -19.68
N GLN A 527 -19.54 -3.13 -20.29
CA GLN A 527 -19.69 -4.58 -20.17
C GLN A 527 -19.47 -5.03 -18.72
N HIS A 528 -18.46 -4.51 -18.04
CA HIS A 528 -18.21 -4.85 -16.63
C HIS A 528 -19.35 -4.35 -15.73
N LEU A 529 -19.83 -3.12 -15.96
CA LEU A 529 -20.98 -2.58 -15.22
C LEU A 529 -22.24 -3.42 -15.40
N SER A 530 -22.51 -3.93 -16.61
CA SER A 530 -23.66 -4.82 -16.88
C SER A 530 -23.59 -6.13 -16.12
N GLN A 531 -22.39 -6.59 -15.77
CA GLN A 531 -22.14 -7.78 -14.94
C GLN A 531 -22.13 -7.48 -13.43
N GLY A 532 -22.42 -6.24 -13.02
CA GLY A 532 -22.36 -5.80 -11.63
C GLY A 532 -20.96 -5.50 -11.10
N ARG A 533 -19.92 -5.48 -11.94
CA ARG A 533 -18.56 -5.10 -11.56
C ARG A 533 -18.45 -3.59 -11.44
N LEU A 534 -18.00 -3.12 -10.29
CA LEU A 534 -17.77 -1.69 -10.02
C LEU A 534 -16.28 -1.31 -10.08
N TYR A 535 -15.41 -2.27 -10.27
CA TYR A 535 -13.96 -2.09 -10.37
C TYR A 535 -13.43 -2.82 -11.60
N PRO A 536 -12.33 -2.33 -12.20
CA PRO A 536 -11.70 -3.00 -13.33
C PRO A 536 -11.16 -4.38 -12.89
N PRO A 537 -11.01 -5.34 -13.84
CA PRO A 537 -10.41 -6.63 -13.52
C PRO A 537 -9.01 -6.48 -12.91
N LEU A 538 -8.68 -7.31 -11.91
CA LEU A 538 -7.34 -7.30 -11.30
C LEU A 538 -6.22 -7.64 -12.30
N SER A 539 -6.52 -8.35 -13.38
CA SER A 539 -5.58 -8.60 -14.46
C SER A 539 -5.09 -7.32 -15.16
N THR A 540 -5.84 -6.21 -15.06
CA THR A 540 -5.47 -4.91 -15.64
C THR A 540 -4.86 -3.94 -14.63
N ILE A 541 -4.63 -4.38 -13.39
CA ILE A 541 -4.26 -3.50 -12.27
C ILE A 541 -2.96 -2.70 -12.52
N ARG A 542 -2.02 -3.27 -13.28
CA ARG A 542 -0.77 -2.56 -13.62
C ARG A 542 -1.03 -1.37 -14.55
N ASP A 543 -1.93 -1.52 -15.51
CA ASP A 543 -2.32 -0.43 -16.40
C ASP A 543 -3.14 0.62 -15.67
N VAL A 544 -4.03 0.19 -14.76
CA VAL A 544 -4.78 1.10 -13.87
C VAL A 544 -3.82 1.92 -13.01
N SER A 545 -2.85 1.26 -12.38
CA SER A 545 -1.83 1.93 -11.54
C SER A 545 -0.99 2.92 -12.35
N LEU A 546 -0.60 2.56 -13.59
CA LEU A 546 0.11 3.46 -14.49
C LEU A 546 -0.71 4.72 -14.82
N ARG A 547 -1.99 4.56 -15.15
CA ARG A 547 -2.87 5.69 -15.47
C ARG A 547 -3.12 6.59 -14.26
N ILE A 548 -3.28 5.99 -13.07
CA ILE A 548 -3.33 6.76 -11.82
C ILE A 548 -2.04 7.57 -11.63
N ALA A 549 -0.88 6.93 -11.79
CA ALA A 549 0.41 7.61 -11.65
C ALA A 549 0.57 8.78 -12.62
N ILE A 550 0.11 8.65 -13.86
CA ILE A 550 0.10 9.75 -14.86
C ILE A 550 -0.78 10.90 -14.36
N LYS A 551 -1.99 10.61 -13.87
CA LYS A 551 -2.92 11.64 -13.35
C LYS A 551 -2.36 12.34 -12.11
N VAL A 552 -1.73 11.59 -11.20
CA VAL A 552 -1.06 12.14 -10.02
C VAL A 552 0.07 13.07 -10.43
N LEU A 553 0.86 12.66 -11.41
CA LEU A 553 1.98 13.44 -11.93
C LEU A 553 1.50 14.73 -12.64
N ASP A 554 0.44 14.64 -13.47
CA ASP A 554 -0.19 15.80 -14.11
C ASP A 554 -0.70 16.81 -13.06
N TYR A 555 -1.39 16.31 -12.03
CA TYR A 555 -1.87 17.14 -10.94
C TYR A 555 -0.72 17.83 -10.20
N ALA A 556 0.35 17.09 -9.92
CA ALA A 556 1.49 17.59 -9.19
C ALA A 556 2.21 18.74 -9.91
N TYR A 557 2.43 18.62 -11.22
CA TYR A 557 3.01 19.73 -12.00
C TYR A 557 2.09 20.93 -12.08
N LYS A 558 0.81 20.69 -12.33
CA LYS A 558 -0.21 21.76 -12.41
C LYS A 558 -0.32 22.58 -11.12
N HIS A 559 -0.12 21.94 -9.97
CA HIS A 559 -0.26 22.55 -8.64
C HIS A 559 1.08 22.83 -7.93
N ASN A 560 2.21 22.77 -8.66
CA ASN A 560 3.56 23.01 -8.13
C ASN A 560 3.95 22.11 -6.94
N LEU A 561 3.45 20.88 -6.92
CA LEU A 561 3.78 19.89 -5.89
C LEU A 561 4.97 19.00 -6.30
N ALA A 562 5.26 18.90 -7.59
CA ALA A 562 6.39 18.13 -8.11
C ALA A 562 7.71 18.83 -7.81
N SER A 563 8.75 18.05 -7.50
CA SER A 563 10.12 18.53 -7.31
C SER A 563 11.10 18.01 -8.38
N CYS A 564 10.69 17.08 -9.22
CA CYS A 564 11.49 16.56 -10.32
C CYS A 564 11.30 17.43 -11.56
N TYR A 565 12.35 18.16 -11.96
CA TYR A 565 12.36 19.04 -13.12
C TYR A 565 13.53 18.69 -14.07
N PRO A 566 13.42 18.93 -15.40
CA PRO A 566 12.27 19.51 -16.10
C PRO A 566 11.05 18.57 -16.13
N GLU A 567 9.83 19.16 -16.31
CA GLU A 567 8.62 18.39 -16.52
C GLU A 567 8.77 17.49 -17.75
N PRO A 568 8.48 16.15 -17.65
CA PRO A 568 8.57 15.27 -18.79
C PRO A 568 7.55 15.61 -19.88
N GLU A 569 7.98 15.74 -21.15
CA GLU A 569 7.09 15.95 -22.28
C GLU A 569 6.08 14.80 -22.45
N ASN A 570 6.55 13.57 -22.26
CA ASN A 570 5.72 12.36 -22.29
C ASN A 570 5.78 11.68 -20.93
N LYS A 571 4.79 11.96 -20.08
CA LYS A 571 4.70 11.43 -18.72
C LYS A 571 4.53 9.91 -18.69
N GLU A 572 3.79 9.34 -19.64
CA GLU A 572 3.63 7.90 -19.72
C GLU A 572 4.97 7.20 -20.01
N ALA A 573 5.70 7.66 -21.02
CA ALA A 573 7.01 7.11 -21.33
C ALA A 573 7.99 7.27 -20.18
N PHE A 574 7.94 8.40 -19.48
CA PHE A 574 8.75 8.66 -18.30
C PHE A 574 8.44 7.66 -17.18
N ILE A 575 7.17 7.51 -16.80
CA ILE A 575 6.77 6.59 -15.72
C ILE A 575 7.10 5.14 -16.10
N ARG A 576 6.84 4.73 -17.36
CA ARG A 576 7.22 3.40 -17.85
C ARG A 576 8.72 3.12 -17.73
N SER A 577 9.58 4.13 -17.86
CA SER A 577 11.02 3.98 -17.68
C SER A 577 11.45 3.74 -16.23
N LEU A 578 10.60 4.07 -15.26
CA LEU A 578 10.83 3.88 -13.83
C LEU A 578 10.30 2.52 -13.32
N ILE A 579 9.42 1.87 -14.10
CA ILE A 579 8.77 0.62 -13.67
C ILE A 579 9.79 -0.51 -13.59
N TYR A 580 9.80 -1.17 -12.44
CA TYR A 580 10.58 -2.38 -12.19
C TYR A 580 10.16 -3.53 -13.10
N THR A 581 11.16 -4.19 -13.70
CA THR A 581 10.96 -5.45 -14.44
C THR A 581 11.44 -6.64 -13.61
N PRO A 582 10.63 -7.71 -13.54
CA PRO A 582 11.03 -8.94 -12.88
C PRO A 582 11.96 -9.80 -13.73
N ASP A 583 12.26 -9.41 -14.98
CA ASP A 583 13.16 -10.15 -15.86
C ASP A 583 14.59 -10.16 -15.31
N TYR A 584 15.31 -11.25 -15.51
CA TYR A 584 16.68 -11.34 -15.06
C TYR A 584 17.61 -10.43 -15.87
N ASP A 585 18.51 -9.74 -15.16
CA ASP A 585 19.58 -8.97 -15.78
C ASP A 585 20.65 -9.90 -16.34
N SER A 586 21.34 -9.44 -17.38
CA SER A 586 22.59 -10.08 -17.83
C SER A 586 23.75 -9.58 -16.99
N PHE A 587 24.55 -10.50 -16.48
CA PHE A 587 25.77 -10.19 -15.73
C PHE A 587 27.06 -10.46 -16.55
N THR A 588 26.92 -10.82 -17.83
CA THR A 588 28.07 -11.00 -18.72
C THR A 588 28.67 -9.66 -19.08
N LEU A 589 30.00 -9.60 -19.12
CA LEU A 589 30.73 -8.44 -19.62
C LEU A 589 31.08 -8.68 -21.10
N ASP A 590 30.70 -7.77 -21.98
CA ASP A 590 30.96 -7.84 -23.42
C ASP A 590 32.47 -7.90 -23.75
N SER A 591 33.32 -7.52 -22.81
CA SER A 591 34.79 -7.57 -22.95
C SER A 591 35.39 -8.94 -22.68
N TYR A 592 34.58 -9.95 -22.31
CA TYR A 592 35.08 -11.28 -21.98
C TYR A 592 34.54 -12.31 -22.96
N SER A 593 35.41 -12.78 -23.88
CA SER A 593 35.09 -13.88 -24.80
C SER A 593 35.61 -15.20 -24.23
N TRP A 594 34.72 -16.16 -24.05
CA TRP A 594 35.10 -17.52 -23.67
C TRP A 594 35.46 -18.34 -24.92
N PRO A 595 36.40 -19.28 -24.81
CA PRO A 595 36.65 -20.24 -25.88
C PRO A 595 35.36 -20.96 -26.28
N LYS A 596 35.10 -21.10 -27.57
CA LYS A 596 33.90 -21.79 -28.08
C LYS A 596 33.78 -23.22 -27.56
N GLU A 597 34.90 -23.88 -27.34
CA GLU A 597 34.98 -25.24 -26.79
C GLU A 597 34.44 -25.31 -25.37
N ALA A 598 34.60 -24.25 -24.56
CA ALA A 598 34.09 -24.17 -23.21
C ALA A 598 32.56 -23.92 -23.16
N MET A 599 31.98 -23.48 -24.28
CA MET A 599 30.53 -23.23 -24.39
C MET A 599 29.73 -24.49 -24.77
N ASN A 600 30.40 -25.60 -25.11
CA ASN A 600 29.76 -26.86 -25.51
C ASN A 600 29.16 -27.66 -24.34
N PHE A 601 29.06 -27.09 -23.16
CA PHE A 601 28.36 -27.70 -22.01
C PHE A 601 26.86 -27.43 -22.06
N GLN A 602 26.15 -28.33 -22.71
CA GLN A 602 24.73 -28.61 -22.57
C GLN A 602 23.77 -27.43 -22.76
N THR A 603 23.38 -27.21 -23.97
CA THR A 603 22.02 -26.85 -24.32
C THR A 603 21.19 -28.14 -24.37
N VAL A 604 20.28 -28.32 -23.42
CA VAL A 604 19.16 -29.25 -23.55
C VAL A 604 17.95 -28.44 -23.98
#